data_24bc4e3aeaf63da9d3406c3114536375
#
_entry.id   24bc4e3aeaf63da9d3406c3114536375
#
_cell.length_a   1.000
_cell.length_b   1.000
_cell.length_c   1.000
_cell.angle_alpha   90.00
_cell.angle_beta   90.00
_cell.angle_gamma   90.00
#
_symmetry.space_group_name_H-M   'P 1'
#
loop_
_entity.id
_entity.type
_entity.pdbx_description
1 polymer ?
#
loop_
_entity_poly.entity_id
_entity_poly.type
_entity_poly.pdbx_seq_one_letter_code
_entity_poly.pdbx_strand_id
1 'polypeptide(L)'
;MSSTDPAFSEHLFSYGTLQLEQVQLATFGRKLDGHEDAMPGYAMTMLKIEDPAVVATSGKTHHPVVAYTGRAGDRVTGAVFAITREELRHADDYEVAAYRRDRVVLESGVSAWVYVDASSPRPD
;
A
#
# COMPACT_ATOMS: atom_id res chain seq x y z
N MET A 1 23.26 -8.20 19.30
CA MET A 1 21.83 -8.33 19.06
C MET A 1 21.54 -8.19 17.57
N SER A 2 20.66 -9.02 17.07
CA SER A 2 20.28 -8.92 15.68
C SER A 2 19.61 -7.56 15.40
N SER A 3 19.99 -6.90 14.32
CA SER A 3 19.32 -5.68 13.87
C SER A 3 17.92 -5.95 13.35
N THR A 4 17.56 -7.20 13.12
CA THR A 4 16.24 -7.58 12.62
C THR A 4 15.32 -7.91 13.78
N ASP A 5 14.36 -7.05 14.03
CA ASP A 5 13.29 -7.34 14.98
C ASP A 5 12.31 -8.31 14.31
N PRO A 6 12.13 -9.54 14.83
CA PRO A 6 11.20 -10.49 14.21
C PRO A 6 9.75 -9.99 14.22
N ALA A 7 9.40 -9.02 15.07
CA ALA A 7 8.07 -8.43 15.05
C ALA A 7 7.80 -7.64 13.75
N PHE A 8 8.84 -7.04 13.15
CA PHE A 8 8.70 -6.26 11.91
C PHE A 8 9.10 -7.11 10.70
N SER A 9 8.46 -8.26 10.58
CA SER A 9 8.78 -9.24 9.54
C SER A 9 8.18 -8.93 8.18
N GLU A 10 7.24 -7.97 8.10
CA GLU A 10 6.51 -7.66 6.88
C GLU A 10 6.90 -6.29 6.34
N HIS A 11 6.87 -6.15 5.03
CA HIS A 11 7.06 -4.86 4.36
C HIS A 11 5.79 -4.50 3.61
N LEU A 12 5.32 -3.27 3.78
CA LEU A 12 4.13 -2.75 3.10
C LEU A 12 4.50 -1.52 2.28
N PHE A 13 4.27 -1.61 0.97
CA PHE A 13 4.45 -0.47 0.07
C PHE A 13 3.12 0.28 -0.04
N SER A 14 3.17 1.58 0.20
CA SER A 14 2.01 2.45 0.06
C SER A 14 2.28 3.58 -0.92
N TYR A 15 1.33 3.79 -1.80
CA TYR A 15 1.32 4.91 -2.75
C TYR A 15 0.18 5.88 -2.45
N GLY A 16 -0.58 5.65 -1.39
CA GLY A 16 -1.78 6.41 -1.04
C GLY A 16 -1.80 6.87 0.41
N THR A 17 -2.98 6.83 1.01
CA THR A 17 -3.23 7.45 2.32
C THR A 17 -2.50 6.83 3.50
N LEU A 18 -2.05 5.56 3.40
CA LEU A 18 -1.24 4.96 4.46
C LEU A 18 0.13 5.62 4.64
N GLN A 19 0.54 6.50 3.72
CA GLN A 19 1.74 7.32 3.87
C GLN A 19 1.51 8.51 4.83
N LEU A 20 0.25 8.85 5.12
CA LEU A 20 -0.09 9.99 5.97
C LEU A 20 0.02 9.60 7.44
N GLU A 21 0.68 10.45 8.23
CA GLU A 21 0.89 10.19 9.66
C GLU A 21 -0.44 9.98 10.39
N GLN A 22 -1.44 10.80 10.15
CA GLN A 22 -2.74 10.68 10.80
C GLN A 22 -3.43 9.35 10.51
N VAL A 23 -3.25 8.83 9.28
CA VAL A 23 -3.81 7.53 8.90
C VAL A 23 -3.04 6.41 9.60
N GLN A 24 -1.71 6.52 9.67
CA GLN A 24 -0.88 5.55 10.37
C GLN A 24 -1.25 5.47 11.85
N LEU A 25 -1.42 6.62 12.51
CA LEU A 25 -1.81 6.66 13.92
C LEU A 25 -3.19 6.04 14.14
N ALA A 26 -4.15 6.33 13.27
CA ALA A 26 -5.49 5.79 13.38
C ALA A 26 -5.56 4.28 13.11
N THR A 27 -4.74 3.79 12.17
CA THR A 27 -4.78 2.39 11.72
C THR A 27 -3.89 1.49 12.57
N PHE A 28 -2.70 1.96 12.94
CA PHE A 28 -1.67 1.15 13.61
C PHE A 28 -1.36 1.61 15.03
N GLY A 29 -1.84 2.78 15.43
CA GLY A 29 -1.54 3.34 16.75
C GLY A 29 -0.13 3.91 16.87
N ARG A 30 0.60 4.03 15.77
CA ARG A 30 1.95 4.58 15.74
C ARG A 30 2.30 5.12 14.36
N LYS A 31 3.33 5.94 14.29
CA LYS A 31 3.94 6.34 13.03
C LYS A 31 4.86 5.22 12.54
N LEU A 32 4.74 4.86 11.26
CA LEU A 32 5.53 3.78 10.68
C LEU A 32 6.92 4.27 10.25
N ASP A 33 7.90 3.39 10.36
CA ASP A 33 9.25 3.62 9.83
C ASP A 33 9.34 3.08 8.41
N GLY A 34 9.83 3.92 7.49
CA GLY A 34 9.94 3.52 6.10
C GLY A 34 10.82 4.45 5.30
N HIS A 35 10.93 4.18 4.02
CA HIS A 35 11.71 4.99 3.09
C HIS A 35 11.04 4.98 1.72
N GLU A 36 11.43 5.94 0.89
CA GLU A 36 10.92 6.05 -0.46
C GLU A 36 11.36 4.85 -1.30
N ASP A 37 10.46 4.39 -2.16
CA ASP A 37 10.72 3.32 -3.10
C ASP A 37 9.77 3.45 -4.29
N ALA A 38 9.85 2.53 -5.24
CA ALA A 38 8.98 2.54 -6.40
C ALA A 38 8.66 1.10 -6.83
N MET A 39 7.48 0.95 -7.41
CA MET A 39 6.98 -0.33 -7.88
C MET A 39 6.97 -0.33 -9.40
N PRO A 40 7.87 -1.07 -10.06
CA PRO A 40 7.92 -1.11 -11.52
C PRO A 40 6.82 -1.99 -12.10
N GLY A 41 6.40 -1.69 -13.32
CA GLY A 41 5.42 -2.49 -14.06
C GLY A 41 3.97 -2.23 -13.66
N TYR A 42 3.71 -1.13 -12.96
CA TYR A 42 2.36 -0.75 -12.53
C TYR A 42 2.07 0.71 -12.91
N ALA A 43 0.80 1.01 -13.09
CA ALA A 43 0.33 2.38 -13.34
C ALA A 43 -0.78 2.72 -12.37
N MET A 44 -0.82 4.00 -11.96
CA MET A 44 -1.81 4.51 -11.02
C MET A 44 -2.97 5.15 -11.78
N THR A 45 -4.19 4.88 -11.31
CA THR A 45 -5.40 5.56 -11.75
C THR A 45 -6.17 6.03 -10.52
N MET A 46 -7.16 6.89 -10.74
CA MET A 46 -8.03 7.35 -9.65
C MET A 46 -9.36 6.64 -9.73
N LEU A 47 -9.76 6.02 -8.61
CA LEU A 47 -11.02 5.32 -8.48
C LEU A 47 -11.99 6.17 -7.68
N LYS A 48 -13.20 6.40 -8.20
CA LYS A 48 -14.22 7.17 -7.50
C LYS A 48 -14.71 6.40 -6.29
N ILE A 49 -14.77 7.10 -5.15
CA ILE A 49 -15.28 6.54 -3.90
C ILE A 49 -16.81 6.66 -3.93
N GLU A 50 -17.50 5.52 -3.91
CA GLU A 50 -18.96 5.48 -3.96
C GLU A 50 -19.60 5.51 -2.58
N ASP A 51 -18.87 5.12 -1.53
CA ASP A 51 -19.38 5.11 -0.16
C ASP A 51 -19.34 6.52 0.44
N PRO A 52 -20.52 7.16 0.71
CA PRO A 52 -20.55 8.50 1.27
C PRO A 52 -19.89 8.61 2.65
N ALA A 53 -19.91 7.55 3.44
CA ALA A 53 -19.26 7.54 4.76
C ALA A 53 -17.74 7.64 4.63
N VAL A 54 -17.14 6.96 3.64
CA VAL A 54 -15.72 7.03 3.36
C VAL A 54 -15.35 8.43 2.87
N VAL A 55 -16.14 9.01 1.98
CA VAL A 55 -15.94 10.39 1.51
C VAL A 55 -15.98 11.37 2.67
N ALA A 56 -16.96 11.23 3.56
CA ALA A 56 -17.11 12.12 4.71
C ALA A 56 -15.91 12.02 5.67
N THR A 57 -15.36 10.81 5.86
CA THR A 57 -14.23 10.59 6.76
C THR A 57 -12.91 11.06 6.17
N SER A 58 -12.65 10.75 4.89
CA SER A 58 -11.37 11.06 4.25
C SER A 58 -11.32 12.46 3.64
N GLY A 59 -12.48 13.06 3.34
CA GLY A 59 -12.57 14.33 2.63
C GLY A 59 -12.23 14.22 1.15
N LYS A 60 -12.09 13.01 0.62
CA LYS A 60 -11.73 12.77 -0.78
C LYS A 60 -12.84 12.05 -1.51
N THR A 61 -13.08 12.43 -2.77
CA THR A 61 -14.07 11.79 -3.63
C THR A 61 -13.47 10.68 -4.48
N HIS A 62 -12.14 10.64 -4.59
CA HIS A 62 -11.40 9.64 -5.35
C HIS A 62 -10.21 9.16 -4.53
N HIS A 63 -9.78 7.94 -4.77
CA HIS A 63 -8.56 7.41 -4.17
C HIS A 63 -7.70 6.73 -5.24
N PRO A 64 -6.36 6.70 -5.05
CA PRO A 64 -5.49 6.08 -6.02
C PRO A 64 -5.62 4.56 -5.97
N VAL A 65 -5.53 3.94 -7.14
CA VAL A 65 -5.46 2.49 -7.28
C VAL A 65 -4.44 2.18 -8.36
N VAL A 66 -3.70 1.09 -8.20
CA VAL A 66 -2.69 0.67 -9.17
C VAL A 66 -3.08 -0.63 -9.82
N ALA A 67 -2.67 -0.80 -11.07
CA ALA A 67 -2.89 -2.00 -11.84
C ALA A 67 -1.61 -2.41 -12.53
N TYR A 68 -1.38 -3.73 -12.65
CA TYR A 68 -0.22 -4.26 -13.34
C TYR A 68 -0.35 -4.01 -14.84
N THR A 69 0.69 -3.41 -15.43
CA THR A 69 0.75 -3.16 -16.88
C THR A 69 1.81 -4.02 -17.57
N GLY A 70 2.84 -4.43 -16.83
CA GLY A 70 3.98 -5.15 -17.38
C GLY A 70 4.89 -4.30 -18.26
N ARG A 71 4.67 -3.00 -18.36
CA ARG A 71 5.46 -2.10 -19.20
C ARG A 71 6.71 -1.64 -18.46
N ALA A 72 7.86 -1.70 -19.12
CA ALA A 72 9.14 -1.34 -18.50
C ALA A 72 9.22 0.13 -18.08
N GLY A 73 8.51 1.03 -18.74
CA GLY A 73 8.50 2.45 -18.41
C GLY A 73 7.53 2.85 -17.32
N ASP A 74 6.61 1.96 -16.94
CA ASP A 74 5.62 2.26 -15.91
C ASP A 74 6.21 1.99 -14.53
N ARG A 75 5.98 2.92 -13.61
CA ARG A 75 6.38 2.76 -12.20
C ARG A 75 5.49 3.63 -11.32
N VAL A 76 5.28 3.19 -10.10
CA VAL A 76 4.50 3.93 -9.10
C VAL A 76 5.42 4.26 -7.94
N THR A 77 5.57 5.55 -7.64
CA THR A 77 6.38 5.99 -6.49
C THR A 77 5.56 5.98 -5.22
N GLY A 78 6.21 5.72 -4.10
CA GLY A 78 5.58 5.70 -2.79
C GLY A 78 6.60 5.47 -1.70
N ALA A 79 6.19 4.79 -0.63
CA ALA A 79 7.06 4.47 0.48
C ALA A 79 6.84 3.04 0.93
N VAL A 80 7.91 2.37 1.36
CA VAL A 80 7.84 1.03 1.94
C VAL A 80 8.09 1.12 3.43
N PHE A 81 7.25 0.44 4.21
CA PHE A 81 7.27 0.47 5.67
C PHE A 81 7.50 -0.92 6.23
N ALA A 82 8.32 -1.00 7.28
CA ALA A 82 8.48 -2.23 8.06
C ALA A 82 7.35 -2.31 9.09
N ILE A 83 6.57 -3.38 9.05
CA ILE A 83 5.41 -3.55 9.93
C ILE A 83 5.37 -4.97 10.49
N THR A 84 4.54 -5.16 11.51
CA THR A 84 4.29 -6.46 12.09
C THR A 84 3.21 -7.20 11.30
N ARG A 85 3.14 -8.50 11.51
CA ARG A 85 2.09 -9.34 10.91
C ARG A 85 0.69 -8.90 11.36
N GLU A 86 0.55 -8.49 12.61
CA GLU A 86 -0.70 -7.97 13.15
C GLU A 86 -1.08 -6.63 12.49
N GLU A 87 -0.09 -5.75 12.31
CA GLU A 87 -0.31 -4.49 11.62
C GLU A 87 -0.75 -4.70 10.18
N LEU A 88 -0.22 -5.72 9.52
CA LEU A 88 -0.65 -6.07 8.16
C LEU A 88 -2.14 -6.44 8.14
N ARG A 89 -2.63 -7.13 9.16
CA ARG A 89 -4.07 -7.42 9.27
C ARG A 89 -4.89 -6.17 9.48
N HIS A 90 -4.39 -5.21 10.28
CA HIS A 90 -5.05 -3.92 10.46
C HIS A 90 -5.12 -3.14 9.13
N ALA A 91 -4.07 -3.23 8.32
CA ALA A 91 -4.06 -2.61 6.99
C ALA A 91 -5.11 -3.27 6.07
N ASP A 92 -5.24 -4.58 6.12
CA ASP A 92 -6.27 -5.30 5.37
C ASP A 92 -7.68 -4.81 5.75
N ASP A 93 -7.91 -4.57 7.05
CA ASP A 93 -9.20 -4.08 7.54
C ASP A 93 -9.47 -2.63 7.12
N TYR A 94 -8.41 -1.83 7.00
CA TYR A 94 -8.52 -0.44 6.57
C TYR A 94 -8.88 -0.33 5.09
N GLU A 95 -8.32 -1.20 4.25
CA GLU A 95 -8.50 -1.12 2.81
C GLU A 95 -9.87 -1.65 2.38
N VAL A 96 -10.49 -0.96 1.42
CA VAL A 96 -11.83 -1.33 0.93
C VAL A 96 -11.77 -2.52 -0.03
N ALA A 97 -12.94 -3.12 -0.29
CA ALA A 97 -13.05 -4.33 -1.11
C ALA A 97 -12.59 -4.17 -2.57
N ALA A 98 -12.42 -2.92 -3.04
CA ALA A 98 -11.90 -2.65 -4.38
C ALA A 98 -10.42 -3.04 -4.54
N TYR A 99 -9.73 -3.30 -3.44
CA TYR A 99 -8.31 -3.66 -3.44
C TYR A 99 -8.09 -5.14 -3.19
N ARG A 100 -7.02 -5.63 -3.78
CA ARG A 100 -6.46 -6.96 -3.52
C ARG A 100 -5.01 -6.77 -3.06
N ARG A 101 -4.58 -7.52 -2.05
CA ARG A 101 -3.20 -7.46 -1.59
C ARG A 101 -2.32 -8.45 -2.36
N ASP A 102 -1.35 -7.92 -3.08
CA ASP A 102 -0.38 -8.72 -3.85
C ASP A 102 1.03 -8.50 -3.31
N ARG A 103 1.91 -9.46 -3.56
CA ARG A 103 3.33 -9.34 -3.24
C ARG A 103 4.12 -8.94 -4.47
N VAL A 104 4.98 -7.94 -4.32
CA VAL A 104 5.78 -7.40 -5.43
C VAL A 104 7.22 -7.20 -5.01
N VAL A 105 8.12 -7.09 -5.99
CA VAL A 105 9.50 -6.70 -5.75
C VAL A 105 9.67 -5.26 -6.20
N LEU A 106 10.08 -4.41 -5.28
CA LEU A 106 10.25 -2.97 -5.52
C LEU A 106 11.59 -2.71 -6.24
N GLU A 107 11.77 -1.47 -6.71
CA GLU A 107 13.01 -1.10 -7.42
C GLU A 107 14.25 -1.28 -6.55
N SER A 108 14.12 -1.11 -5.23
CA SER A 108 15.23 -1.36 -4.29
C SER A 108 15.60 -2.84 -4.13
N GLY A 109 14.77 -3.76 -4.64
CA GLY A 109 14.93 -5.19 -4.44
C GLY A 109 14.14 -5.73 -3.26
N VAL A 110 13.50 -4.87 -2.49
CA VAL A 110 12.67 -5.29 -1.34
C VAL A 110 11.39 -5.94 -1.83
N SER A 111 11.07 -7.12 -1.28
CA SER A 111 9.79 -7.78 -1.50
C SER A 111 8.76 -7.19 -0.53
N ALA A 112 7.64 -6.70 -1.03
CA ALA A 112 6.65 -6.00 -0.22
C ALA A 112 5.23 -6.36 -0.61
N TRP A 113 4.31 -6.19 0.33
CA TRP A 113 2.88 -6.26 0.08
C TRP A 113 2.40 -4.92 -0.46
N VAL A 114 1.42 -4.95 -1.37
CA VAL A 114 0.81 -3.75 -1.92
C VAL A 114 -0.67 -4.01 -2.19
N TYR A 115 -1.50 -3.00 -2.01
CA TYR A 115 -2.91 -3.07 -2.35
C TYR A 115 -3.10 -2.56 -3.77
N VAL A 116 -3.56 -3.45 -4.65
CA VAL A 116 -3.78 -3.16 -6.06
C VAL A 116 -5.27 -3.28 -6.39
N ASP A 117 -5.67 -2.80 -7.56
CA ASP A 117 -7.03 -2.98 -8.07
C ASP A 117 -7.37 -4.47 -8.09
N ALA A 118 -8.43 -4.86 -7.37
CA ALA A 118 -8.85 -6.26 -7.28
C ALA A 118 -9.23 -6.86 -8.63
N SER A 119 -9.59 -6.03 -9.61
CA SER A 119 -9.93 -6.47 -10.97
C SER A 119 -8.72 -6.51 -11.89
N SER A 120 -7.54 -6.06 -11.42
CA SER A 120 -6.32 -6.01 -12.21
C SER A 120 -5.79 -7.42 -12.51
N PRO A 121 -5.19 -7.65 -13.69
CA PRO A 121 -4.51 -8.92 -13.95
C PRO A 121 -3.31 -9.09 -13.02
N ARG A 122 -2.98 -10.33 -12.69
CA ARG A 122 -1.82 -10.65 -11.88
C ARG A 122 -0.59 -10.81 -12.77
N PRO A 123 0.59 -10.39 -12.27
CA PRO A 123 1.85 -10.71 -12.96
C PRO A 123 2.04 -12.24 -13.00
N ASP A 124 2.55 -12.70 -14.10
CA ASP A 124 2.88 -14.12 -14.24
C ASP A 124 4.16 -14.48 -13.47
#